data_3a8700712edb4ea5669a4783187f2b4b
#
_entry.id   3a8700712edb4ea5669a4783187f2b4b
#
_cell.length_a   1.000
_cell.length_b   1.000
_cell.length_c   1.000
_cell.angle_alpha   90.00
_cell.angle_beta   90.00
_cell.angle_gamma   90.00
#
_symmetry.space_group_name_H-M   'P 1'
#
loop_
_entity.id
_entity.type
_entity.pdbx_description
1 polymer ?
#
loop_
_entity_poly.entity_id
_entity_poly.type
_entity_poly.pdbx_seq_one_letter_code
_entity_poly.pdbx_strand_id
1 'polypeptide(L)'
;MRHNIEINNRIFCNLYKMYNWEVSMNTVEMKYGKEKVSINLEGAKSVEILNEQPMEEIKDLKDAFIKSITTEVVNSKSLNEIINKDDKVTIVISDLTRFWQRQDLICEQLVNYLSEELKVKYENMVVLVALGSHRKQSEEELCQLASKSVYDKVKVLNHDCDAEDLVKVGTTSSGTEVYVNPLVIGRKVIMITGTVHHIMAGFGGGRKKLDFNQAEFL
;
A
#
# COMPACT_ATOMS: atom_id res chain seq x y z
N MET A 1 -11.25 20.97 -40.91
CA MET A 1 -10.55 21.44 -39.68
C MET A 1 -10.03 20.21 -38.97
N ARG A 2 -8.72 19.96 -39.04
CA ARG A 2 -8.09 18.86 -38.31
C ARG A 2 -7.81 19.37 -36.89
N HIS A 3 -8.50 18.85 -35.92
CA HIS A 3 -8.14 19.09 -34.54
C HIS A 3 -6.87 18.32 -34.23
N ASN A 4 -5.76 19.04 -34.13
CA ASN A 4 -4.54 18.53 -33.53
C ASN A 4 -4.81 18.34 -32.03
N ILE A 5 -5.11 17.10 -31.65
CA ILE A 5 -5.01 16.70 -30.26
C ILE A 5 -3.52 16.52 -30.00
N GLU A 6 -2.88 17.53 -29.39
CA GLU A 6 -1.58 17.33 -28.75
C GLU A 6 -1.79 16.42 -27.54
N ILE A 7 -1.78 15.13 -27.78
CA ILE A 7 -1.55 14.17 -26.73
C ILE A 7 -0.08 14.36 -26.35
N ASN A 8 0.18 14.94 -25.20
CA ASN A 8 1.50 14.87 -24.59
C ASN A 8 1.78 13.38 -24.35
N ASN A 9 2.50 12.77 -25.30
CA ASN A 9 2.72 11.32 -25.40
C ASN A 9 3.77 10.85 -24.37
N ARG A 10 3.57 11.14 -23.08
CA ARG A 10 4.24 10.44 -22.00
C ARG A 10 3.34 9.31 -21.53
N ILE A 11 3.50 8.16 -22.11
CA ILE A 11 2.92 6.92 -21.56
C ILE A 11 3.74 6.60 -20.33
N PHE A 12 3.17 6.83 -19.15
CA PHE A 12 3.78 6.45 -17.86
C PHE A 12 3.81 4.92 -17.77
N CYS A 13 4.93 4.32 -18.06
CA CYS A 13 5.12 2.88 -18.04
C CYS A 13 5.87 2.42 -16.78
N ASN A 14 5.31 2.69 -15.59
CA ASN A 14 5.76 2.06 -14.34
C ASN A 14 5.27 0.61 -14.20
N LEU A 15 4.73 0.03 -15.28
CA LEU A 15 4.14 -1.32 -15.30
C LEU A 15 5.01 -2.32 -16.06
N TYR A 16 6.22 -1.94 -16.48
CA TYR A 16 7.03 -2.71 -17.42
C TYR A 16 7.45 -4.10 -16.91
N LYS A 17 7.67 -4.27 -15.62
CA LYS A 17 8.02 -5.60 -15.06
C LYS A 17 6.80 -6.52 -14.82
N MET A 18 5.59 -5.97 -14.73
CA MET A 18 4.38 -6.77 -14.54
C MET A 18 3.70 -7.22 -15.85
N TYR A 19 4.02 -6.56 -16.94
CA TYR A 19 3.42 -6.84 -18.25
C TYR A 19 4.51 -6.87 -19.30
N ASN A 20 4.75 -8.03 -19.91
CA ASN A 20 5.61 -8.16 -21.07
C ASN A 20 4.99 -7.35 -22.22
N TRP A 21 5.46 -6.14 -22.44
CA TRP A 21 5.06 -5.30 -23.55
C TRP A 21 6.02 -5.57 -24.70
N GLU A 22 5.50 -6.12 -25.77
CA GLU A 22 6.24 -6.25 -27.01
C GLU A 22 6.03 -4.99 -27.84
N VAL A 23 7.07 -4.17 -27.98
CA VAL A 23 7.06 -2.98 -28.82
C VAL A 23 7.68 -3.37 -30.16
N SER A 24 6.88 -3.41 -31.21
CA SER A 24 7.36 -3.42 -32.58
C SER A 24 7.57 -1.98 -33.07
N MET A 25 8.23 -1.78 -34.20
CA MET A 25 8.50 -0.43 -34.73
C MET A 25 7.24 0.45 -34.87
N ASN A 26 6.05 -0.12 -35.00
CA ASN A 26 4.81 0.61 -35.28
C ASN A 26 3.65 0.25 -34.36
N THR A 27 3.82 -0.67 -33.39
CA THR A 27 2.73 -1.10 -32.50
C THR A 27 3.22 -1.36 -31.10
N VAL A 28 2.36 -1.09 -30.12
CA VAL A 28 2.54 -1.47 -28.70
C VAL A 28 1.41 -2.39 -28.30
N GLU A 29 1.73 -3.57 -27.80
CA GLU A 29 0.76 -4.47 -27.21
C GLU A 29 0.51 -4.13 -25.75
N MET A 30 -0.75 -3.90 -25.38
CA MET A 30 -1.18 -3.60 -24.02
C MET A 30 -2.14 -4.69 -23.53
N LYS A 31 -2.01 -5.07 -22.26
CA LYS A 31 -2.95 -5.98 -21.63
C LYS A 31 -4.25 -5.23 -21.33
N TYR A 32 -5.38 -5.80 -21.75
CA TYR A 32 -6.72 -5.30 -21.50
C TYR A 32 -7.60 -6.41 -20.92
N GLY A 33 -7.73 -6.43 -19.60
CA GLY A 33 -8.38 -7.54 -18.91
C GLY A 33 -7.60 -8.87 -19.09
N LYS A 34 -8.23 -9.86 -19.73
CA LYS A 34 -7.62 -11.16 -20.06
C LYS A 34 -6.99 -11.19 -21.46
N GLU A 35 -7.20 -10.16 -22.24
CA GLU A 35 -6.77 -10.07 -23.64
C GLU A 35 -5.61 -9.09 -23.81
N LYS A 36 -4.99 -9.10 -24.98
CA LYS A 36 -4.02 -8.11 -25.43
C LYS A 36 -4.63 -7.23 -26.52
N VAL A 37 -4.42 -5.94 -26.42
CA VAL A 37 -4.83 -4.95 -27.43
C VAL A 37 -3.58 -4.35 -28.05
N SER A 38 -3.50 -4.34 -29.37
CA SER A 38 -2.41 -3.70 -30.12
C SER A 38 -2.79 -2.27 -30.44
N ILE A 39 -1.96 -1.32 -30.04
CA ILE A 39 -2.11 0.10 -30.35
C ILE A 39 -1.18 0.44 -31.50
N ASN A 40 -1.73 0.93 -32.62
CA ASN A 40 -0.96 1.41 -33.74
C ASN A 40 -0.34 2.77 -33.40
N LEU A 41 0.98 2.88 -33.58
CA LEU A 41 1.76 4.09 -33.35
C LEU A 41 2.03 4.87 -34.66
N GLU A 42 1.44 4.45 -35.77
CA GLU A 42 1.61 5.13 -37.06
C GLU A 42 1.13 6.59 -36.99
N GLY A 43 2.00 7.51 -37.40
CA GLY A 43 1.73 8.95 -37.30
C GLY A 43 2.15 9.60 -35.98
N ALA A 44 2.67 8.85 -35.02
CA ALA A 44 3.27 9.42 -33.83
C ALA A 44 4.56 10.19 -34.21
N LYS A 45 4.69 11.43 -33.72
CA LYS A 45 5.90 12.23 -33.96
C LYS A 45 7.11 11.70 -33.19
N SER A 46 6.89 11.14 -32.03
CA SER A 46 7.89 10.48 -31.18
C SER A 46 7.21 9.50 -30.25
N VAL A 47 7.90 8.44 -29.91
CA VAL A 47 7.49 7.47 -28.88
C VAL A 47 8.62 7.37 -27.88
N GLU A 48 8.31 7.64 -26.61
CA GLU A 48 9.27 7.56 -25.52
C GLU A 48 8.78 6.48 -24.53
N ILE A 49 9.62 5.50 -24.27
CA ILE A 49 9.34 4.46 -23.26
C ILE A 49 10.06 4.85 -21.98
N LEU A 50 9.28 5.18 -20.96
CA LEU A 50 9.82 5.48 -19.64
C LEU A 50 10.04 4.18 -18.89
N ASN A 51 11.30 3.84 -18.65
CA ASN A 51 11.70 2.70 -17.84
C ASN A 51 12.02 3.14 -16.41
N GLU A 52 11.80 2.23 -15.48
CA GLU A 52 12.28 2.41 -14.11
C GLU A 52 13.81 2.45 -14.09
N GLN A 53 14.36 3.24 -13.17
CA GLN A 53 15.79 3.16 -12.90
C GLN A 53 16.09 1.80 -12.27
N PRO A 54 17.17 1.13 -12.72
CA PRO A 54 17.55 -0.16 -12.15
C PRO A 54 17.88 0.04 -10.66
N MET A 55 17.28 -0.79 -9.82
CA MET A 55 17.59 -0.85 -8.40
C MET A 55 18.18 -2.21 -8.07
N GLU A 56 19.07 -2.24 -7.10
CA GLU A 56 19.60 -3.50 -6.60
C GLU A 56 18.49 -4.30 -5.91
N GLU A 57 18.47 -5.60 -6.19
CA GLU A 57 17.53 -6.51 -5.58
C GLU A 57 17.87 -6.73 -4.10
N ILE A 58 16.85 -6.68 -3.24
CA ILE A 58 17.00 -7.04 -1.82
C ILE A 58 17.21 -8.55 -1.73
N LYS A 59 18.45 -8.97 -1.44
CA LYS A 59 18.82 -10.39 -1.37
C LYS A 59 18.32 -11.08 -0.11
N ASP A 60 18.32 -10.37 1.01
CA ASP A 60 17.81 -10.84 2.31
C ASP A 60 16.74 -9.87 2.81
N LEU A 61 15.48 -10.27 2.64
CA LEU A 61 14.35 -9.45 3.05
C LEU A 61 14.30 -9.28 4.57
N LYS A 62 14.63 -10.32 5.34
CA LYS A 62 14.59 -10.28 6.81
C LYS A 62 15.62 -9.30 7.36
N ASP A 63 16.85 -9.39 6.89
CA ASP A 63 17.93 -8.48 7.31
C ASP A 63 17.62 -7.03 6.92
N ALA A 64 17.21 -6.80 5.69
CA ALA A 64 16.81 -5.47 5.22
C ALA A 64 15.62 -4.89 6.02
N PHE A 65 14.61 -5.71 6.32
CA PHE A 65 13.50 -5.31 7.15
C PHE A 65 13.96 -4.93 8.56
N ILE A 66 14.74 -5.78 9.23
CA ILE A 66 15.23 -5.50 10.59
C ILE A 66 16.05 -4.20 10.62
N LYS A 67 16.96 -4.00 9.68
CA LYS A 67 17.74 -2.76 9.58
C LYS A 67 16.84 -1.54 9.43
N SER A 68 15.82 -1.60 8.58
CA SER A 68 14.91 -0.48 8.32
C SER A 68 14.12 -0.03 9.55
N ILE A 69 13.85 -0.92 10.50
CA ILE A 69 13.09 -0.62 11.72
C ILE A 69 13.97 -0.41 12.96
N THR A 70 15.29 -0.67 12.87
CA THR A 70 16.20 -0.57 14.01
C THR A 70 17.32 0.44 13.82
N THR A 71 18.16 0.27 12.81
CA THR A 71 19.41 1.04 12.61
C THR A 71 19.34 2.06 11.46
N GLU A 72 18.53 1.80 10.45
CA GLU A 72 18.38 2.64 9.26
C GLU A 72 17.06 3.42 9.27
N VAL A 73 16.59 3.77 10.46
CA VAL A 73 15.30 4.47 10.63
C VAL A 73 15.41 5.92 10.17
N VAL A 74 14.44 6.41 9.42
CA VAL A 74 14.45 7.77 8.88
C VAL A 74 13.57 8.69 9.74
N ASN A 75 14.16 9.74 10.30
CA ASN A 75 13.48 10.79 11.07
C ASN A 75 12.59 10.27 12.22
N SER A 76 12.95 9.14 12.85
CA SER A 76 12.22 8.53 13.94
C SER A 76 13.16 7.80 14.90
N LYS A 77 12.62 7.36 16.02
CA LYS A 77 13.25 6.38 16.90
C LYS A 77 13.08 4.98 16.31
N SER A 78 13.96 4.07 16.70
CA SER A 78 13.83 2.65 16.35
C SER A 78 12.54 2.04 16.89
N LEU A 79 12.08 0.96 16.27
CA LEU A 79 10.87 0.29 16.73
C LEU A 79 11.00 -0.22 18.18
N ASN A 80 12.22 -0.63 18.58
CA ASN A 80 12.53 -1.10 19.92
C ASN A 80 12.39 -0.01 21.00
N GLU A 81 12.53 1.26 20.63
CA GLU A 81 12.35 2.39 21.54
C GLU A 81 10.89 2.85 21.59
N ILE A 82 10.06 2.45 20.63
CA ILE A 82 8.67 2.90 20.51
C ILE A 82 7.69 1.88 21.09
N ILE A 83 7.96 0.58 20.90
CA ILE A 83 7.06 -0.52 21.25
C ILE A 83 7.56 -1.25 22.48
N ASN A 84 6.65 -1.46 23.44
CA ASN A 84 6.87 -2.27 24.63
C ASN A 84 6.06 -3.56 24.57
N LYS A 85 6.47 -4.58 25.31
CA LYS A 85 5.84 -5.92 25.33
C LYS A 85 4.34 -5.93 25.67
N ASP A 86 3.88 -4.96 26.44
CA ASP A 86 2.50 -4.86 26.91
C ASP A 86 1.64 -3.93 26.03
N ASP A 87 2.24 -3.31 25.02
CA ASP A 87 1.52 -2.43 24.09
C ASP A 87 0.51 -3.22 23.26
N LYS A 88 -0.64 -2.61 23.01
CA LYS A 88 -1.57 -3.04 21.98
C LYS A 88 -1.14 -2.43 20.65
N VAL A 89 -0.98 -3.27 19.62
CA VAL A 89 -0.47 -2.86 18.31
C VAL A 89 -1.52 -3.08 17.24
N THR A 90 -1.77 -2.06 16.43
CA THR A 90 -2.58 -2.17 15.22
C THR A 90 -1.67 -2.01 14.00
N ILE A 91 -1.64 -3.03 13.16
CA ILE A 91 -0.90 -3.05 11.90
C ILE A 91 -1.88 -2.75 10.79
N VAL A 92 -1.71 -1.62 10.11
CA VAL A 92 -2.57 -1.21 9.01
C VAL A 92 -1.92 -1.58 7.70
N ILE A 93 -2.62 -2.34 6.88
CA ILE A 93 -2.17 -2.78 5.54
C ILE A 93 -3.14 -2.31 4.46
N SER A 94 -2.70 -2.36 3.21
CA SER A 94 -3.57 -2.05 2.06
C SER A 94 -4.47 -3.21 1.69
N ASP A 95 -5.50 -2.92 0.91
CA ASP A 95 -6.38 -3.90 0.29
C ASP A 95 -5.72 -4.66 -0.90
N LEU A 96 -6.48 -5.57 -1.50
CA LEU A 96 -6.01 -6.43 -2.60
C LEU A 96 -5.55 -5.63 -3.84
N THR A 97 -6.07 -4.44 -4.08
CA THR A 97 -5.66 -3.61 -5.22
C THR A 97 -4.20 -3.14 -5.13
N ARG A 98 -3.58 -3.26 -3.95
CA ARG A 98 -2.18 -2.93 -3.68
C ARG A 98 -1.33 -4.15 -3.34
N PHE A 99 -1.84 -5.38 -3.54
CA PHE A 99 -1.11 -6.63 -3.22
C PHE A 99 0.21 -6.78 -3.98
N TRP A 100 0.34 -6.16 -5.15
CA TRP A 100 1.59 -6.09 -5.90
C TRP A 100 2.77 -5.49 -5.10
N GLN A 101 2.51 -4.74 -4.02
CA GLN A 101 3.54 -4.20 -3.11
C GLN A 101 4.10 -5.27 -2.15
N ARG A 102 3.59 -6.51 -2.20
CA ARG A 102 4.03 -7.63 -1.37
C ARG A 102 4.05 -7.31 0.13
N GLN A 103 3.02 -6.58 0.58
CA GLN A 103 2.86 -6.23 1.99
C GLN A 103 2.67 -7.44 2.91
N ASP A 104 2.23 -8.57 2.38
CA ASP A 104 2.14 -9.87 3.05
C ASP A 104 3.49 -10.28 3.66
N LEU A 105 4.57 -10.16 2.90
CA LEU A 105 5.93 -10.49 3.36
C LEU A 105 6.39 -9.57 4.48
N ILE A 106 6.13 -8.27 4.37
CA ILE A 106 6.51 -7.29 5.39
C ILE A 106 5.66 -7.45 6.65
N CYS A 107 4.37 -7.74 6.51
CA CYS A 107 3.46 -8.00 7.62
C CYS A 107 3.93 -9.21 8.44
N GLU A 108 4.34 -10.26 7.78
CA GLU A 108 4.88 -11.46 8.43
C GLU A 108 6.18 -11.17 9.20
N GLN A 109 7.14 -10.47 8.58
CA GLN A 109 8.37 -10.08 9.27
C GLN A 109 8.08 -9.19 10.48
N LEU A 110 7.14 -8.23 10.36
CA LEU A 110 6.78 -7.34 11.45
C LEU A 110 6.14 -8.09 12.61
N VAL A 111 5.15 -8.96 12.35
CA VAL A 111 4.47 -9.72 13.41
C VAL A 111 5.44 -10.67 14.12
N ASN A 112 6.32 -11.34 13.37
CA ASN A 112 7.35 -12.18 13.97
C ASN A 112 8.30 -11.36 14.83
N TYR A 113 8.79 -10.21 14.35
CA TYR A 113 9.67 -9.32 15.12
C TYR A 113 9.01 -8.81 16.41
N LEU A 114 7.77 -8.35 16.33
CA LEU A 114 7.00 -7.89 17.50
C LEU A 114 6.85 -9.00 18.54
N SER A 115 6.58 -10.23 18.10
CA SER A 115 6.38 -11.37 19.01
C SER A 115 7.70 -11.95 19.54
N GLU A 116 8.67 -12.19 18.66
CA GLU A 116 9.89 -12.91 18.99
C GLU A 116 10.94 -12.03 19.66
N GLU A 117 11.09 -10.77 19.21
CA GLU A 117 12.09 -9.86 19.74
C GLU A 117 11.50 -8.95 20.82
N LEU A 118 10.38 -8.29 20.54
CA LEU A 118 9.78 -7.32 21.48
C LEU A 118 8.84 -7.97 22.49
N LYS A 119 8.57 -9.28 22.36
CA LYS A 119 7.71 -10.07 23.28
C LYS A 119 6.27 -9.57 23.38
N VAL A 120 5.77 -8.89 22.34
CA VAL A 120 4.36 -8.49 22.25
C VAL A 120 3.53 -9.75 21.98
N LYS A 121 2.50 -9.98 22.77
CA LYS A 121 1.61 -11.14 22.58
C LYS A 121 0.75 -10.99 21.33
N TYR A 122 0.47 -12.09 20.64
CA TYR A 122 -0.39 -12.10 19.45
C TYR A 122 -1.78 -11.53 19.73
N GLU A 123 -2.34 -11.78 20.92
CA GLU A 123 -3.64 -11.24 21.37
C GLU A 123 -3.67 -9.71 21.48
N ASN A 124 -2.52 -9.07 21.63
CA ASN A 124 -2.36 -7.63 21.66
C ASN A 124 -2.21 -7.02 20.26
N MET A 125 -2.01 -7.84 19.23
CA MET A 125 -1.89 -7.40 17.85
C MET A 125 -3.20 -7.53 17.11
N VAL A 126 -3.42 -6.65 16.15
CA VAL A 126 -4.51 -6.76 15.16
C VAL A 126 -4.00 -6.21 13.82
N VAL A 127 -4.36 -6.89 12.74
CA VAL A 127 -4.12 -6.40 11.37
C VAL A 127 -5.44 -5.82 10.86
N LEU A 128 -5.38 -4.58 10.41
CA LEU A 128 -6.53 -3.84 9.88
C LEU A 128 -6.29 -3.51 8.40
N VAL A 129 -7.15 -4.02 7.52
CA VAL A 129 -7.08 -3.74 6.09
C VAL A 129 -7.78 -2.42 5.81
N ALA A 130 -7.03 -1.43 5.34
CA ALA A 130 -7.54 -0.11 4.96
C ALA A 130 -8.18 -0.18 3.57
N LEU A 131 -9.51 -0.21 3.52
CA LEU A 131 -10.28 -0.37 2.29
C LEU A 131 -10.63 0.95 1.60
N GLY A 132 -10.72 2.06 2.36
CA GLY A 132 -11.41 3.25 1.86
C GLY A 132 -12.85 2.89 1.50
N SER A 133 -13.29 3.28 0.31
CA SER A 133 -14.61 2.93 -0.25
C SER A 133 -14.64 1.61 -1.04
N HIS A 134 -13.53 0.85 -1.05
CA HIS A 134 -13.48 -0.44 -1.73
C HIS A 134 -14.29 -1.50 -0.98
N ARG A 135 -14.71 -2.54 -1.70
CA ARG A 135 -15.44 -3.68 -1.12
C ARG A 135 -14.66 -4.38 -0.03
N LYS A 136 -15.35 -4.98 0.91
CA LYS A 136 -14.77 -5.87 1.91
C LYS A 136 -14.04 -7.05 1.23
N GLN A 137 -12.91 -7.43 1.81
CA GLN A 137 -12.12 -8.58 1.38
C GLN A 137 -12.72 -9.86 1.97
N SER A 138 -12.68 -10.96 1.22
CA SER A 138 -13.07 -12.28 1.73
C SER A 138 -12.03 -12.80 2.75
N GLU A 139 -12.38 -13.89 3.46
CA GLU A 139 -11.45 -14.52 4.42
C GLU A 139 -10.19 -15.04 3.71
N GLU A 140 -10.33 -15.57 2.50
CA GLU A 140 -9.19 -16.00 1.68
C GLU A 140 -8.31 -14.82 1.26
N GLU A 141 -8.93 -13.69 0.90
CA GLU A 141 -8.21 -12.47 0.56
C GLU A 141 -7.52 -11.86 1.79
N LEU A 142 -8.15 -11.86 2.96
CA LEU A 142 -7.54 -11.43 4.21
C LEU A 142 -6.32 -12.30 4.57
N CYS A 143 -6.45 -13.61 4.43
CA CYS A 143 -5.37 -14.56 4.62
C CYS A 143 -4.20 -14.30 3.65
N GLN A 144 -4.50 -14.01 2.39
CA GLN A 144 -3.50 -13.68 1.38
C GLN A 144 -2.78 -12.35 1.70
N LEU A 145 -3.53 -11.32 2.12
CA LEU A 145 -3.02 -9.97 2.39
C LEU A 145 -2.08 -9.89 3.59
N ALA A 146 -2.39 -10.65 4.65
CA ALA A 146 -1.61 -10.65 5.89
C ALA A 146 -0.50 -11.72 5.92
N SER A 147 -0.47 -12.66 5.01
CA SER A 147 0.15 -13.98 4.99
C SER A 147 -0.60 -15.00 5.87
N LYS A 148 -0.54 -16.26 5.46
CA LYS A 148 -1.20 -17.34 6.22
C LYS A 148 -0.66 -17.48 7.64
N SER A 149 0.64 -17.33 7.84
CA SER A 149 1.28 -17.46 9.16
C SER A 149 0.81 -16.39 10.14
N VAL A 150 0.52 -15.19 9.67
CA VAL A 150 -0.05 -14.09 10.46
C VAL A 150 -1.53 -14.32 10.69
N TYR A 151 -2.29 -14.69 9.65
CA TYR A 151 -3.73 -14.92 9.73
C TYR A 151 -4.11 -16.00 10.76
N ASP A 152 -3.29 -17.03 10.90
CA ASP A 152 -3.51 -18.12 11.86
C ASP A 152 -3.25 -17.70 13.33
N LYS A 153 -2.56 -16.58 13.58
CA LYS A 153 -2.11 -16.16 14.91
C LYS A 153 -2.70 -14.82 15.37
N VAL A 154 -2.96 -13.93 14.43
CA VAL A 154 -3.37 -12.55 14.69
C VAL A 154 -4.70 -12.29 14.00
N LYS A 155 -5.60 -11.58 14.69
CA LYS A 155 -6.89 -11.18 14.12
C LYS A 155 -6.68 -10.23 12.94
N VAL A 156 -7.20 -10.58 11.77
CA VAL A 156 -7.16 -9.77 10.55
C VAL A 156 -8.58 -9.30 10.22
N LEU A 157 -8.78 -8.00 10.03
CA LEU A 157 -10.10 -7.40 9.90
C LEU A 157 -10.16 -6.43 8.72
N ASN A 158 -11.30 -6.38 8.08
CA ASN A 158 -11.65 -5.29 7.18
C ASN A 158 -12.00 -4.03 7.97
N HIS A 159 -11.49 -2.88 7.54
CA HIS A 159 -12.07 -1.59 7.94
C HIS A 159 -13.42 -1.40 7.26
N ASP A 160 -14.38 -0.82 7.98
CA ASP A 160 -15.66 -0.39 7.44
C ASP A 160 -15.78 1.13 7.62
N CYS A 161 -15.78 1.88 6.52
CA CYS A 161 -15.88 3.34 6.57
C CYS A 161 -17.28 3.85 6.93
N ASP A 162 -18.30 2.99 6.84
CA ASP A 162 -19.70 3.28 7.17
C ASP A 162 -20.10 2.73 8.55
N ALA A 163 -19.12 2.23 9.33
CA ALA A 163 -19.40 1.67 10.66
C ALA A 163 -19.89 2.75 11.64
N GLU A 164 -20.89 2.42 12.44
CA GLU A 164 -21.49 3.34 13.43
C GLU A 164 -20.56 3.62 14.63
N ASP A 165 -19.56 2.78 14.85
CA ASP A 165 -18.62 2.86 15.97
C ASP A 165 -17.35 3.65 15.69
N LEU A 166 -17.27 4.33 14.54
CA LEU A 166 -16.13 5.19 14.19
C LEU A 166 -15.98 6.32 15.22
N VAL A 167 -14.74 6.59 15.62
CA VAL A 167 -14.41 7.57 16.66
C VAL A 167 -13.99 8.89 16.02
N LYS A 168 -14.72 9.98 16.33
CA LYS A 168 -14.33 11.32 15.95
C LYS A 168 -13.06 11.74 16.70
N VAL A 169 -11.99 12.06 15.97
CA VAL A 169 -10.71 12.49 16.55
C VAL A 169 -10.43 13.97 16.39
N GLY A 170 -11.21 14.67 15.56
CA GLY A 170 -11.05 16.11 15.39
C GLY A 170 -11.81 16.66 14.20
N THR A 171 -11.48 17.92 13.89
CA THR A 171 -11.98 18.63 12.69
C THR A 171 -10.79 19.35 12.05
N THR A 172 -10.63 19.24 10.74
CA THR A 172 -9.55 19.92 10.02
C THR A 172 -9.76 21.44 9.99
N SER A 173 -8.74 22.18 9.59
CA SER A 173 -8.85 23.65 9.40
C SER A 173 -9.86 24.05 8.31
N SER A 174 -10.17 23.16 7.39
CA SER A 174 -11.20 23.32 6.36
C SER A 174 -12.62 22.92 6.81
N GLY A 175 -12.78 22.51 8.07
CA GLY A 175 -14.08 22.15 8.64
C GLY A 175 -14.48 20.68 8.46
N THR A 176 -13.62 19.84 7.91
CA THR A 176 -13.90 18.43 7.73
C THR A 176 -13.74 17.66 9.03
N GLU A 177 -14.76 16.94 9.43
CA GLU A 177 -14.71 16.05 10.60
C GLU A 177 -13.92 14.77 10.27
N VAL A 178 -13.00 14.40 11.17
CA VAL A 178 -12.15 13.22 11.00
C VAL A 178 -12.60 12.12 11.95
N TYR A 179 -12.95 10.98 11.37
CA TYR A 179 -13.33 9.77 12.10
C TYR A 179 -12.33 8.66 11.79
N VAL A 180 -12.03 7.83 12.77
CA VAL A 180 -11.10 6.71 12.64
C VAL A 180 -11.69 5.43 13.22
N ASN A 181 -11.16 4.31 12.77
CA ASN A 181 -11.52 3.02 13.33
C ASN A 181 -11.15 2.95 14.82
N PRO A 182 -12.03 2.44 15.72
CA PRO A 182 -11.73 2.35 17.17
C PRO A 182 -10.47 1.52 17.46
N LEU A 183 -10.07 0.62 16.58
CA LEU A 183 -8.84 -0.17 16.75
C LEU A 183 -7.53 0.62 16.59
N VAL A 184 -7.57 1.89 16.21
CA VAL A 184 -6.38 2.75 16.21
C VAL A 184 -6.30 3.65 17.46
N ILE A 185 -7.37 3.69 18.28
CA ILE A 185 -7.42 4.52 19.48
C ILE A 185 -6.75 3.83 20.66
N GLY A 186 -5.81 4.54 21.32
CA GLY A 186 -5.10 4.01 22.49
C GLY A 186 -4.16 2.84 22.18
N ARG A 187 -3.77 2.67 20.95
CA ARG A 187 -2.87 1.60 20.46
C ARG A 187 -1.67 2.19 19.75
N LYS A 188 -0.59 1.43 19.63
CA LYS A 188 0.52 1.75 18.72
C LYS A 188 0.10 1.35 17.31
N VAL A 189 0.14 2.30 16.39
CA VAL A 189 -0.26 2.07 14.99
C VAL A 189 0.97 2.01 14.10
N ILE A 190 1.13 0.90 13.39
CA ILE A 190 2.19 0.69 12.41
C ILE A 190 1.53 0.50 11.05
N MET A 191 1.93 1.31 10.07
CA MET A 191 1.38 1.23 8.71
C MET A 191 2.39 0.60 7.75
N ILE A 192 1.96 -0.44 7.06
CA ILE A 192 2.70 -1.03 5.95
C ILE A 192 2.11 -0.49 4.66
N THR A 193 2.84 0.39 4.00
CA THR A 193 2.37 1.04 2.78
C THR A 193 3.50 1.25 1.80
N GLY A 194 3.22 1.06 0.51
CA GLY A 194 4.11 1.54 -0.54
C GLY A 194 3.84 3.00 -0.85
N THR A 195 4.89 3.74 -1.20
CA THR A 195 4.76 5.11 -1.68
C THR A 195 4.90 5.10 -3.20
N VAL A 196 3.90 5.64 -3.88
CA VAL A 196 3.87 5.74 -5.34
C VAL A 196 3.48 7.14 -5.77
N HIS A 197 3.95 7.56 -6.94
CA HIS A 197 3.51 8.81 -7.54
C HIS A 197 2.00 8.75 -7.85
N HIS A 198 1.31 9.82 -7.53
CA HIS A 198 -0.11 9.97 -7.81
C HIS A 198 -0.34 11.23 -8.63
N ILE A 199 -1.01 11.09 -9.78
CA ILE A 199 -1.19 12.17 -10.76
C ILE A 199 -1.86 13.44 -10.20
N MET A 200 -2.72 13.31 -9.17
CA MET A 200 -3.43 14.44 -8.57
C MET A 200 -2.93 14.80 -7.17
N ALA A 201 -2.33 13.85 -6.44
CA ALA A 201 -2.00 14.02 -5.02
C ALA A 201 -0.49 14.07 -4.74
N GLY A 202 0.35 14.12 -5.78
CA GLY A 202 1.79 14.03 -5.69
C GLY A 202 2.26 12.62 -5.32
N PHE A 203 2.01 12.18 -4.08
CA PHE A 203 2.35 10.83 -3.63
C PHE A 203 1.15 10.15 -2.98
N GLY A 204 0.92 8.89 -3.33
CA GLY A 204 -0.01 7.98 -2.65
C GLY A 204 0.71 7.16 -1.58
N GLY A 205 -0.03 6.71 -0.56
CA GLY A 205 0.51 5.91 0.54
C GLY A 205 0.77 6.73 1.82
N GLY A 206 1.50 6.14 2.77
CA GLY A 206 1.82 6.79 4.04
C GLY A 206 0.59 7.13 4.88
N ARG A 207 0.60 8.30 5.50
CA ARG A 207 -0.45 8.78 6.44
C ARG A 207 -1.86 8.83 5.87
N LYS A 208 -2.01 8.92 4.56
CA LYS A 208 -3.33 8.88 3.89
C LYS A 208 -4.14 7.63 4.25
N LYS A 209 -3.50 6.55 4.66
CA LYS A 209 -4.20 5.32 5.06
C LYS A 209 -4.83 5.34 6.44
N LEU A 210 -4.51 6.33 7.27
CA LEU A 210 -5.21 6.56 8.53
C LEU A 210 -6.49 7.37 8.34
N ASP A 211 -6.58 8.13 7.28
CA ASP A 211 -7.77 8.91 6.92
C ASP A 211 -8.73 8.03 6.10
N PHE A 212 -9.37 7.12 6.79
CA PHE A 212 -10.20 6.07 6.19
C PHE A 212 -11.49 6.59 5.53
N ASN A 213 -11.91 7.81 5.87
CA ASN A 213 -13.15 8.38 5.37
C ASN A 213 -12.95 9.42 4.25
N GLN A 214 -11.72 9.75 3.88
CA GLN A 214 -11.43 10.81 2.93
C GLN A 214 -10.62 10.38 1.70
N ALA A 215 -10.70 9.13 1.29
CA ALA A 215 -10.06 8.68 0.05
C ALA A 215 -10.65 9.32 -1.23
N GLU A 216 -11.73 10.10 -1.12
CA GLU A 216 -12.41 10.68 -2.28
C GLU A 216 -12.12 12.16 -2.53
N PHE A 217 -11.51 12.90 -1.59
CA PHE A 217 -11.31 14.33 -1.76
C PHE A 217 -9.94 14.82 -1.33
N LEU A 218 -8.99 14.71 -2.23
CA LEU A 218 -7.92 15.72 -2.45
C LEU A 218 -7.43 15.63 -3.89
#